data_f079d0242d3f716edd331ef475afc8eb
#
_entry.id   f079d0242d3f716edd331ef475afc8eb
#
_cell.length_a   1.000
_cell.length_b   1.000
_cell.length_c   1.000
_cell.angle_alpha   90.00
_cell.angle_beta   90.00
_cell.angle_gamma   90.00
#
_symmetry.space_group_name_H-M   'P 1'
#
loop_
_entity.id
_entity.type
_entity.pdbx_description
1 polymer ?
#
loop_
_entity_poly.entity_id
_entity_poly.type
_entity_poly.pdbx_seq_one_letter_code
_entity_poly.pdbx_strand_id
1 'polypeptide(L)'
;EFEYGKVRKGTICTGSVVLYNKSKKDIHIQRVNGDCGCTYVVIDKRKITPGDSTILHFSLDTKNKKDEIENFIIIEANTDTIVHYVRLLATVE
;
A
#
# COMPACT_ATOMS: atom_id res chain seq x y z
N GLU A 1 2.01 6.74 5.17
CA GLU A 1 0.94 7.63 4.69
C GLU A 1 1.41 8.42 3.46
N PHE A 2 0.58 8.49 2.45
CA PHE A 2 0.86 9.24 1.23
C PHE A 2 -0.23 10.27 1.00
N GLU A 3 0.15 11.52 0.86
CA GLU A 3 -0.74 12.63 0.55
C GLU A 3 -0.43 13.15 -0.84
N TYR A 4 -1.41 13.06 -1.73
CA TYR A 4 -1.26 13.52 -3.11
C TYR A 4 -1.77 14.95 -3.34
N GLY A 5 -2.46 15.52 -2.34
CA GLY A 5 -3.04 16.83 -2.48
C GLY A 5 -4.19 16.83 -3.49
N LYS A 6 -4.32 17.92 -4.23
CA LYS A 6 -5.37 18.06 -5.25
C LYS A 6 -4.93 17.40 -6.54
N VAL A 7 -5.76 16.50 -7.06
CA VAL A 7 -5.51 15.80 -8.32
C VAL A 7 -6.75 15.91 -9.20
N ARG A 8 -6.51 15.87 -10.51
CA ARG A 8 -7.63 15.83 -11.47
C ARG A 8 -8.26 14.45 -11.47
N LYS A 9 -9.57 14.42 -11.63
CA LYS A 9 -10.31 13.16 -11.80
C LYS A 9 -9.72 12.37 -12.96
N GLY A 10 -9.47 11.09 -12.74
CA GLY A 10 -8.81 10.22 -13.70
C GLY A 10 -7.31 10.11 -13.53
N THR A 11 -6.70 10.91 -12.66
CA THR A 11 -5.28 10.78 -12.34
C THR A 11 -5.01 9.45 -11.67
N ILE A 12 -3.91 8.80 -12.07
CA ILE A 12 -3.44 7.58 -11.40
C ILE A 12 -2.35 7.97 -10.42
N CYS A 13 -2.65 7.85 -9.13
CA CYS A 13 -1.72 8.16 -8.05
C CYS A 13 -0.86 6.93 -7.76
N THR A 14 0.44 7.03 -7.99
CA THR A 14 1.37 5.91 -7.81
C THR A 14 2.30 6.14 -6.63
N GLY A 15 2.87 5.05 -6.12
CA GLY A 15 3.86 5.13 -5.07
C GLY A 15 4.46 3.77 -4.75
N SER A 16 5.44 3.78 -3.87
CA SER A 16 6.06 2.57 -3.38
C SER A 16 6.46 2.72 -1.92
N VAL A 17 6.49 1.59 -1.21
CA VAL A 17 6.89 1.52 0.19
C VAL A 17 7.91 0.40 0.33
N VAL A 18 9.00 0.68 1.05
CA VAL A 18 9.99 -0.34 1.39
C VAL A 18 9.60 -0.95 2.74
N LEU A 19 9.46 -2.26 2.77
CA LEU A 19 9.12 -3.00 3.97
C LEU A 19 10.37 -3.74 4.46
N TYR A 20 10.86 -3.38 5.63
CA TYR A 20 12.06 -3.95 6.23
C TYR A 20 11.72 -5.00 7.28
N ASN A 21 12.49 -6.07 7.30
CA ASN A 21 12.43 -7.04 8.38
C ASN A 21 13.52 -6.75 9.41
N LYS A 22 13.15 -6.11 10.51
CA LYS A 22 14.07 -5.80 11.62
C LYS A 22 14.04 -6.87 12.72
N SER A 23 13.27 -7.92 12.54
CA SER A 23 13.17 -9.02 13.49
C SER A 23 14.24 -10.07 13.24
N LYS A 24 14.27 -11.10 14.10
CA LYS A 24 15.19 -12.23 13.97
C LYS A 24 14.56 -13.43 13.26
N LYS A 25 13.32 -13.29 12.81
CA LYS A 25 12.54 -14.36 12.16
C LYS A 25 12.17 -13.94 10.74
N ASP A 26 11.94 -14.91 9.88
CA ASP A 26 11.42 -14.66 8.54
C ASP A 26 10.01 -14.05 8.65
N ILE A 27 9.75 -13.02 7.85
CA ILE A 27 8.41 -12.46 7.69
C ILE A 27 7.82 -13.02 6.40
N HIS A 28 6.59 -13.55 6.51
CA HIS A 28 5.82 -14.03 5.36
C HIS A 28 4.61 -13.12 5.18
N ILE A 29 4.54 -12.45 4.05
CA ILE A 29 3.40 -11.60 3.70
C ILE A 29 2.34 -12.49 3.05
N GLN A 30 1.20 -12.64 3.74
CA GLN A 30 0.13 -13.54 3.33
C GLN A 30 -0.79 -12.89 2.32
N ARG A 31 -1.16 -11.63 2.54
CA ARG A 31 -2.07 -10.88 1.68
C ARG A 31 -1.68 -9.43 1.58
N VAL A 32 -1.84 -8.86 0.40
CA VAL A 32 -1.71 -7.42 0.16
C VAL A 32 -2.85 -7.01 -0.75
N ASN A 33 -3.73 -6.14 -0.26
CA ASN A 33 -4.90 -5.68 -1.02
C ASN A 33 -5.18 -4.22 -0.76
N GLY A 34 -5.74 -3.54 -1.77
CA GLY A 34 -6.38 -2.26 -1.57
C GLY A 34 -7.76 -2.46 -0.95
N ASP A 35 -8.31 -1.42 -0.34
CA ASP A 35 -9.65 -1.43 0.25
C ASP A 35 -10.77 -1.19 -0.76
N CYS A 36 -10.39 -0.96 -2.02
CA CYS A 36 -11.35 -0.84 -3.13
C CYS A 36 -10.76 -1.45 -4.39
N GLY A 37 -11.59 -1.74 -5.39
CA GLY A 37 -11.16 -2.25 -6.67
C GLY A 37 -10.38 -1.23 -7.52
N CYS A 38 -10.21 -0.01 -7.04
CA CYS A 38 -9.50 1.07 -7.70
C CYS A 38 -8.01 1.14 -7.34
N THR A 39 -7.55 0.31 -6.39
CA THR A 39 -6.17 0.28 -5.95
C THR A 39 -5.52 -1.02 -6.39
N TYR A 40 -4.42 -0.90 -7.13
CA TYR A 40 -3.62 -2.03 -7.63
C TYR A 40 -2.33 -2.11 -6.84
N VAL A 41 -1.95 -3.32 -6.43
CA VAL A 41 -0.78 -3.55 -5.58
C VAL A 41 0.05 -4.69 -6.14
N VAL A 42 1.37 -4.48 -6.15
CA VAL A 42 2.36 -5.51 -6.53
C VAL A 42 3.47 -5.50 -5.49
N ILE A 43 3.86 -6.67 -5.02
CA ILE A 43 4.96 -6.79 -4.08
C ILE A 43 6.07 -7.62 -4.71
N ASP A 44 7.33 -7.17 -4.55
CA ASP A 44 8.46 -7.81 -5.20
C ASP A 44 8.71 -9.22 -4.68
N LYS A 45 8.63 -9.41 -3.37
CA LYS A 45 8.72 -10.74 -2.75
C LYS A 45 7.93 -10.78 -1.45
N ARG A 46 7.38 -11.94 -1.16
CA ARG A 46 6.51 -12.14 0.01
C ARG A 46 7.24 -12.65 1.24
N LYS A 47 8.41 -13.24 1.07
CA LYS A 47 9.25 -13.70 2.18
C LYS A 47 10.39 -12.71 2.39
N ILE A 48 10.50 -12.19 3.61
CA ILE A 48 11.54 -11.23 3.96
C ILE A 48 12.37 -11.84 5.08
N THR A 49 13.61 -12.22 4.79
CA THR A 49 14.53 -12.75 5.80
C THR A 49 15.03 -11.64 6.71
N PRO A 50 15.55 -11.98 7.92
CA PRO A 50 16.08 -10.95 8.83
C PRO A 50 17.12 -10.05 8.18
N GLY A 51 16.95 -8.74 8.35
CA GLY A 51 17.83 -7.72 7.76
C GLY A 51 17.56 -7.40 6.31
N ASP A 52 16.63 -8.10 5.67
CA ASP A 52 16.26 -7.87 4.27
C ASP A 52 15.03 -6.98 4.15
N SER A 53 14.65 -6.68 2.90
CA SER A 53 13.50 -5.83 2.61
C SER A 53 12.80 -6.28 1.33
N THR A 54 11.60 -5.79 1.14
CA THR A 54 10.85 -5.93 -0.11
C THR A 54 10.19 -4.60 -0.44
N ILE A 55 9.78 -4.42 -1.67
CA ILE A 55 9.12 -3.19 -2.12
C ILE A 55 7.68 -3.49 -2.50
N LEU A 56 6.77 -2.71 -1.94
CA LEU A 56 5.36 -2.71 -2.28
C LEU A 56 5.12 -1.56 -3.25
N HIS A 57 4.65 -1.87 -4.46
CA HIS A 57 4.29 -0.89 -5.48
C HIS A 57 2.77 -0.78 -5.53
N PHE A 58 2.27 0.42 -5.69
CA PHE A 58 0.81 0.62 -5.76
C PHE A 58 0.43 1.74 -6.72
N SER A 59 -0.83 1.67 -7.18
CA SER A 59 -1.46 2.72 -7.95
C SER A 59 -2.92 2.83 -7.57
N LEU A 60 -3.41 4.06 -7.48
CA LEU A 60 -4.80 4.38 -7.16
C LEU A 60 -5.42 5.13 -8.35
N ASP A 61 -6.43 4.53 -8.98
CA ASP A 61 -7.15 5.14 -10.08
C ASP A 61 -8.27 6.00 -9.53
N THR A 62 -8.27 7.29 -9.87
CA THR A 62 -9.24 8.26 -9.37
C THR A 62 -10.40 8.53 -10.32
N LYS A 63 -10.54 7.78 -11.42
CA LYS A 63 -11.56 8.05 -12.45
C LYS A 63 -13.00 8.04 -11.92
N ASN A 64 -13.28 7.25 -10.88
CA ASN A 64 -14.60 7.15 -10.26
C ASN A 64 -14.65 7.78 -8.87
N LYS A 65 -13.68 8.65 -8.56
CA LYS A 65 -13.56 9.31 -7.27
C LYS A 65 -13.90 10.78 -7.39
N LYS A 66 -14.24 11.40 -6.26
CA LYS A 66 -14.56 12.83 -6.22
C LYS A 66 -14.40 13.34 -4.79
N ASP A 67 -14.00 14.61 -4.66
CA ASP A 67 -13.78 15.28 -3.37
C ASP A 67 -12.65 14.64 -2.57
N GLU A 68 -12.67 14.77 -1.27
CA GLU A 68 -11.64 14.17 -0.41
C GLU A 68 -11.80 12.66 -0.35
N ILE A 69 -10.71 11.94 -0.59
CA ILE A 69 -10.71 10.48 -0.53
C ILE A 69 -9.63 10.00 0.43
N GLU A 70 -9.95 8.89 1.07
CA GLU A 70 -9.03 8.16 1.95
C GLU A 70 -9.14 6.68 1.59
N ASN A 71 -8.02 6.11 1.16
CA ASN A 71 -7.96 4.69 0.82
C ASN A 71 -6.82 4.01 1.57
N PHE A 72 -6.96 2.73 1.82
CA PHE A 72 -5.98 1.94 2.55
C PHE A 72 -5.49 0.77 1.72
N ILE A 73 -4.19 0.50 1.84
CA ILE A 73 -3.61 -0.77 1.41
C ILE A 73 -3.44 -1.59 2.67
N ILE A 74 -3.97 -2.82 2.65
CA ILE A 74 -3.97 -3.72 3.79
C ILE A 74 -2.93 -4.79 3.56
N ILE A 75 -1.99 -4.93 4.50
CA ILE A 75 -0.92 -5.92 4.44
C ILE A 75 -1.10 -6.89 5.61
N GLU A 76 -1.30 -8.17 5.31
CA GLU A 76 -1.37 -9.21 6.32
C GLU A 76 -0.08 -10.02 6.30
N ALA A 77 0.55 -10.15 7.45
CA ALA A 77 1.81 -10.86 7.61
C ALA A 77 1.84 -11.65 8.91
N ASN A 78 2.78 -12.58 9.03
CA ASN A 78 2.97 -13.42 10.23
C ASN A 78 3.75 -12.71 11.33
N THR A 79 3.57 -11.41 11.49
CA THR A 79 4.19 -10.59 12.54
C THR A 79 3.29 -10.52 13.77
N ASP A 80 3.81 -9.98 14.88
CA ASP A 80 3.02 -9.82 16.13
C ASP A 80 1.78 -8.98 15.86
N THR A 81 1.91 -7.93 15.06
CA THR A 81 0.77 -7.19 14.52
C THR A 81 0.45 -7.79 13.16
N ILE A 82 -0.63 -8.57 13.06
CA ILE A 82 -0.96 -9.36 11.86
C ILE A 82 -1.33 -8.46 10.68
N VAL A 83 -2.00 -7.34 10.93
CA VAL A 83 -2.49 -6.44 9.88
C VAL A 83 -1.79 -5.09 9.95
N HIS A 84 -1.26 -4.64 8.81
CA HIS A 84 -0.61 -3.34 8.64
C HIS A 84 -1.33 -2.56 7.54
N TYR A 85 -1.31 -1.23 7.65
CA TYR A 85 -2.01 -0.35 6.71
C TYR A 85 -1.08 0.68 6.10
N VAL A 86 -1.29 0.98 4.82
CA VAL A 86 -0.74 2.15 4.14
C VAL A 86 -1.92 3.05 3.78
N ARG A 87 -1.90 4.28 4.21
CA ARG A 87 -2.99 5.24 4.03
C ARG A 87 -2.71 6.16 2.86
N LEU A 88 -3.67 6.29 1.95
CA LEU A 88 -3.58 7.12 0.76
C LEU A 88 -4.63 8.23 0.83
N LEU A 89 -4.20 9.48 0.70
CA LEU A 89 -5.07 10.65 0.79
C LEU A 89 -4.95 11.51 -0.46
N ALA A 90 -6.07 11.96 -0.98
CA ALA A 90 -6.11 12.90 -2.10
C ALA A 90 -7.41 13.69 -2.09
N THR A 91 -7.41 14.82 -2.80
CA THR A 91 -8.63 15.57 -3.10
C THR A 91 -8.81 15.54 -4.62
N VAL A 92 -9.86 14.90 -5.08
CA VAL A 92 -10.13 14.71 -6.51
C VAL A 92 -11.06 15.82 -7.00
N GLU A 93 -10.59 16.54 -8.01
CA GLU A 93 -11.33 17.67 -8.60
C GLU A 93 -12.00 17.34 -9.91
#